data_de3de3bcb804a1598b5a95b72d1771fd
#
_entry.id   de3de3bcb804a1598b5a95b72d1771fd
#
_cell.length_a   1.000
_cell.length_b   1.000
_cell.length_c   1.000
_cell.angle_alpha   90.00
_cell.angle_beta   90.00
_cell.angle_gamma   90.00
#
_symmetry.space_group_name_H-M   'P 1'
#
loop_
_entity.id
_entity.type
_entity.pdbx_description
1 polymer ?
#
loop_
_entity_poly.entity_id
_entity_poly.type
_entity_poly.pdbx_seq_one_letter_code
_entity_poly.pdbx_strand_id
1 'polypeptide(L)'
;MQTINISRRGLLKGMCAVAGLGLVGGLAACNGGGAGGAGSSAGGDSGDKIKIGVSIWSSTDALGSLSKKVLDNAAGILNVELQYVDQGHVSEQVTQSVETLCAGGCQGIVLCNSADSEMQACINTCDQNEVYLAQFYRMINKDNSPDVYKVAQNSKFYVGAVHEDEVGNGERLIELLTKDNPDAPASLQKGARKICLEGWTVGDATFQERWKGYKSGVETWNKAHADDKATLTDPVYADTSSAKGSQVTQQFVNNNPDMDALIIAGGGGDPLVGSIGQLANMDMTGKIRVASTDFLDDLKDQLKSGGMYCESGGHFCDPLFSLLMVYNAIKGNEDYKPKQGDFGHEIKFPYIFVSSVAEYEDYEKYFVDDQPYSDDEIKDLAKKDFDDLNKAATSLSIEDVKKRHKK
;
A
#
# COMPACT_ATOMS: atom_id res chain seq x y z
N MET A 1 9.24 -27.09 33.32
CA MET A 1 8.93 -28.07 32.27
C MET A 1 7.45 -28.39 32.29
N GLN A 2 6.68 -27.72 31.45
CA GLN A 2 5.33 -28.17 31.11
C GLN A 2 5.17 -27.92 29.60
N THR A 3 5.19 -29.01 28.88
CA THR A 3 5.01 -29.12 27.44
C THR A 3 3.53 -28.95 27.12
N ILE A 4 3.18 -27.92 26.38
CA ILE A 4 1.84 -27.77 25.80
C ILE A 4 1.84 -28.45 24.44
N ASN A 5 1.15 -29.59 24.40
CA ASN A 5 0.92 -30.40 23.20
C ASN A 5 -0.27 -29.82 22.45
N ILE A 6 -0.07 -29.13 21.33
CA ILE A 6 -1.13 -28.73 20.41
C ILE A 6 -1.32 -29.85 19.39
N SER A 7 -2.46 -30.55 19.52
CA SER A 7 -2.89 -31.67 18.70
C SER A 7 -3.30 -31.24 17.28
N ARG A 8 -2.62 -31.82 16.28
CA ARG A 8 -2.96 -31.75 14.85
C ARG A 8 -4.19 -32.59 14.48
N ARG A 9 -5.34 -32.34 15.10
CA ARG A 9 -6.61 -33.01 14.73
C ARG A 9 -7.80 -32.07 14.82
N GLY A 10 -7.99 -31.26 13.76
CA GLY A 10 -9.16 -30.38 13.68
C GLY A 10 -9.49 -29.90 12.28
N LEU A 11 -8.79 -30.37 11.26
CA LEU A 11 -9.01 -29.90 9.88
C LEU A 11 -9.29 -31.09 8.95
N LEU A 12 -10.45 -31.71 9.06
CA LEU A 12 -10.98 -32.64 8.04
C LEU A 12 -12.40 -33.08 8.43
N LYS A 13 -13.41 -32.26 8.12
CA LYS A 13 -14.81 -32.72 7.92
C LYS A 13 -15.61 -31.62 7.22
N GLY A 14 -15.88 -31.79 5.95
CA GLY A 14 -16.83 -30.95 5.24
C GLY A 14 -16.77 -31.05 3.71
N MET A 15 -16.41 -32.22 3.17
CA MET A 15 -16.72 -32.53 1.78
C MET A 15 -17.98 -33.39 1.76
N CYS A 16 -19.10 -32.87 1.26
CA CYS A 16 -20.18 -33.69 0.73
C CYS A 16 -20.63 -33.09 -0.61
N ALA A 17 -20.39 -33.87 -1.62
CA ALA A 17 -20.88 -33.69 -2.98
C ALA A 17 -22.40 -33.89 -3.04
N VAL A 18 -23.07 -33.08 -3.84
CA VAL A 18 -24.35 -33.50 -4.46
C VAL A 18 -24.29 -33.12 -5.95
N ALA A 19 -24.15 -34.16 -6.76
CA ALA A 19 -24.48 -34.13 -8.16
C ALA A 19 -25.97 -34.44 -8.30
N GLY A 20 -26.67 -33.73 -9.16
CA GLY A 20 -28.09 -33.99 -9.44
C GLY A 20 -28.58 -33.24 -10.68
N LEU A 21 -28.64 -33.96 -11.77
CA LEU A 21 -29.23 -33.60 -13.07
C LEU A 21 -30.71 -33.19 -12.96
N GLY A 22 -31.15 -32.33 -13.87
CA GLY A 22 -32.59 -32.13 -14.12
C GLY A 22 -32.87 -31.11 -15.23
N LEU A 23 -32.97 -31.57 -16.45
CA LEU A 23 -33.45 -30.90 -17.66
C LEU A 23 -34.98 -30.68 -17.64
N VAL A 24 -35.40 -29.79 -18.56
CA VAL A 24 -36.72 -29.64 -19.21
C VAL A 24 -37.62 -28.54 -18.64
N GLY A 25 -37.78 -27.41 -19.31
CA GLY A 25 -38.70 -27.18 -20.42
C GLY A 25 -39.96 -26.50 -19.95
N GLY A 26 -40.34 -25.38 -20.58
CA GLY A 26 -41.71 -24.87 -20.46
C GLY A 26 -41.88 -23.40 -20.87
N LEU A 27 -42.06 -23.16 -22.13
CA LEU A 27 -42.67 -21.94 -22.68
C LEU A 27 -44.15 -21.88 -22.28
N ALA A 28 -44.64 -20.77 -21.81
CA ALA A 28 -46.03 -20.35 -22.01
C ALA A 28 -46.17 -18.83 -21.89
N ALA A 29 -46.58 -18.21 -22.92
CA ALA A 29 -47.08 -16.84 -23.00
C ALA A 29 -48.53 -16.75 -22.52
N CYS A 30 -48.95 -15.59 -22.08
CA CYS A 30 -50.22 -14.89 -22.41
C CYS A 30 -50.73 -14.04 -21.25
N ASN A 31 -50.69 -12.75 -21.39
CA ASN A 31 -51.81 -11.83 -21.65
C ASN A 31 -52.83 -11.61 -20.53
N GLY A 32 -53.05 -10.31 -20.21
CA GLY A 32 -54.30 -9.89 -19.58
C GLY A 32 -54.18 -8.67 -18.68
N GLY A 33 -54.58 -7.54 -19.16
CA GLY A 33 -54.58 -6.20 -18.64
C GLY A 33 -55.38 -5.96 -17.34
N GLY A 34 -55.15 -4.78 -16.77
CA GLY A 34 -55.92 -4.21 -15.67
C GLY A 34 -55.35 -2.90 -15.17
N ALA A 35 -56.06 -1.83 -15.39
CA ALA A 35 -55.71 -0.43 -15.12
C ALA A 35 -55.70 -0.06 -13.61
N GLY A 36 -54.92 0.93 -13.25
CA GLY A 36 -55.27 1.95 -12.27
C GLY A 36 -54.48 1.96 -10.96
N GLY A 37 -53.65 2.98 -10.82
CA GLY A 37 -53.08 3.32 -9.50
C GLY A 37 -51.93 4.34 -9.65
N ALA A 38 -52.30 5.63 -9.70
CA ALA A 38 -51.31 6.71 -9.64
C ALA A 38 -50.66 6.72 -8.23
N GLY A 39 -49.45 6.29 -8.15
CA GLY A 39 -48.54 6.51 -7.03
C GLY A 39 -47.35 7.35 -7.50
N SER A 40 -47.23 8.53 -6.95
CA SER A 40 -46.15 9.45 -7.18
C SER A 40 -44.79 8.79 -6.83
N SER A 41 -44.07 8.36 -7.83
CA SER A 41 -42.68 8.00 -7.67
C SER A 41 -41.85 9.27 -7.57
N ALA A 42 -41.28 9.47 -6.37
CA ALA A 42 -40.14 10.34 -6.22
C ALA A 42 -39.07 9.91 -7.24
N GLY A 43 -38.71 10.84 -8.14
CA GLY A 43 -37.66 10.64 -9.13
C GLY A 43 -36.33 10.42 -8.44
N GLY A 44 -35.96 9.17 -8.26
CA GLY A 44 -34.58 8.77 -8.07
C GLY A 44 -33.97 8.78 -9.46
N ASP A 45 -32.93 9.55 -9.64
CA ASP A 45 -32.05 9.57 -10.80
C ASP A 45 -31.50 8.15 -11.04
N SER A 46 -32.11 7.40 -11.95
CA SER A 46 -31.67 6.07 -12.35
C SER A 46 -30.65 6.19 -13.49
N GLY A 47 -29.65 7.05 -13.31
CA GLY A 47 -28.44 6.98 -14.10
C GLY A 47 -27.70 5.69 -13.73
N ASP A 48 -27.27 4.92 -14.75
CA ASP A 48 -26.47 3.73 -14.52
C ASP A 48 -25.29 4.09 -13.61
N LYS A 49 -25.11 3.31 -12.53
CA LYS A 49 -23.99 3.53 -11.59
C LYS A 49 -22.67 3.42 -12.35
N ILE A 50 -21.74 4.34 -12.06
CA ILE A 50 -20.36 4.20 -12.51
C ILE A 50 -19.81 2.90 -11.94
N LYS A 51 -19.27 2.04 -12.82
CA LYS A 51 -18.64 0.79 -12.43
C LYS A 51 -17.14 0.88 -12.58
N ILE A 52 -16.39 0.64 -11.50
CA ILE A 52 -14.93 0.69 -11.47
C ILE A 52 -14.38 -0.66 -11.02
N GLY A 53 -13.43 -1.19 -11.78
CA GLY A 53 -12.70 -2.40 -11.45
C GLY A 53 -11.55 -2.11 -10.48
N VAL A 54 -11.30 -3.04 -9.57
CA VAL A 54 -10.14 -3.03 -8.67
C VAL A 54 -9.36 -4.32 -8.88
N SER A 55 -8.16 -4.21 -9.44
CA SER A 55 -7.23 -5.33 -9.56
C SER A 55 -6.12 -5.18 -8.50
N ILE A 56 -6.12 -6.09 -7.53
CA ILE A 56 -5.25 -6.04 -6.35
C ILE A 56 -4.65 -7.42 -6.12
N TRP A 57 -3.46 -7.49 -5.47
CA TRP A 57 -2.83 -8.79 -5.17
C TRP A 57 -3.67 -9.65 -4.23
N SER A 58 -4.25 -9.06 -3.21
CA SER A 58 -5.15 -9.68 -2.25
C SER A 58 -6.06 -8.62 -1.63
N SER A 59 -7.35 -8.88 -1.56
CA SER A 59 -8.31 -8.03 -0.86
C SER A 59 -8.53 -8.45 0.59
N THR A 60 -7.77 -9.45 1.08
CA THR A 60 -8.00 -10.10 2.39
C THR A 60 -6.78 -10.12 3.32
N ASP A 61 -5.57 -9.82 2.84
CA ASP A 61 -4.41 -9.64 3.70
C ASP A 61 -4.46 -8.31 4.48
N ALA A 62 -3.50 -8.05 5.35
CA ALA A 62 -3.53 -6.88 6.24
C ALA A 62 -3.65 -5.56 5.47
N LEU A 63 -2.77 -5.28 4.49
CA LEU A 63 -2.77 -4.04 3.72
C LEU A 63 -3.95 -3.98 2.74
N GLY A 64 -4.21 -5.09 2.04
CA GLY A 64 -5.29 -5.15 1.04
C GLY A 64 -6.68 -5.03 1.65
N SER A 65 -6.93 -5.56 2.86
CA SER A 65 -8.20 -5.41 3.55
C SER A 65 -8.46 -3.96 4.01
N LEU A 66 -7.42 -3.25 4.46
CA LEU A 66 -7.52 -1.83 4.77
C LEU A 66 -7.76 -1.00 3.51
N SER A 67 -7.02 -1.27 2.43
CA SER A 67 -7.23 -0.64 1.12
C SER A 67 -8.66 -0.84 0.61
N LYS A 68 -9.16 -2.08 0.71
CA LYS A 68 -10.54 -2.42 0.35
C LYS A 68 -11.55 -1.65 1.19
N LYS A 69 -11.35 -1.55 2.51
CA LYS A 69 -12.24 -0.80 3.42
C LYS A 69 -12.37 0.66 2.98
N VAL A 70 -11.25 1.31 2.62
CA VAL A 70 -11.23 2.71 2.15
C VAL A 70 -11.93 2.85 0.79
N LEU A 71 -11.64 1.95 -0.15
CA LEU A 71 -12.28 1.95 -1.47
C LEU A 71 -13.79 1.71 -1.39
N ASP A 72 -14.24 0.73 -0.60
CA ASP A 72 -15.66 0.42 -0.42
C ASP A 72 -16.42 1.60 0.20
N ASN A 73 -15.81 2.27 1.19
CA ASN A 73 -16.38 3.48 1.78
C ASN A 73 -16.53 4.60 0.74
N ALA A 74 -15.47 4.89 0.00
CA ALA A 74 -15.49 5.92 -1.03
C ALA A 74 -16.52 5.60 -2.13
N ALA A 75 -16.60 4.35 -2.56
CA ALA A 75 -17.56 3.90 -3.55
C ALA A 75 -19.01 4.08 -3.08
N GLY A 76 -19.30 3.77 -1.82
CA GLY A 76 -20.62 4.01 -1.22
C GLY A 76 -21.00 5.50 -1.24
N ILE A 77 -20.07 6.37 -0.89
CA ILE A 77 -20.24 7.82 -0.85
C ILE A 77 -20.45 8.42 -2.26
N LEU A 78 -19.70 7.92 -3.25
CA LEU A 78 -19.72 8.43 -4.62
C LEU A 78 -20.75 7.75 -5.53
N ASN A 79 -21.54 6.81 -4.98
CA ASN A 79 -22.50 5.98 -5.72
C ASN A 79 -21.83 5.21 -6.88
N VAL A 80 -20.65 4.64 -6.62
CA VAL A 80 -19.86 3.79 -7.54
C VAL A 80 -20.10 2.32 -7.19
N GLU A 81 -20.11 1.44 -8.19
CA GLU A 81 -20.05 -0.01 -8.03
C GLU A 81 -18.60 -0.47 -8.22
N LEU A 82 -18.04 -1.19 -7.23
CA LEU A 82 -16.70 -1.77 -7.34
C LEU A 82 -16.78 -3.26 -7.70
N GLN A 83 -15.93 -3.66 -8.63
CA GLN A 83 -15.69 -5.07 -8.96
C GLN A 83 -14.24 -5.42 -8.69
N TYR A 84 -14.00 -6.34 -7.73
CA TYR A 84 -12.67 -6.77 -7.32
C TYR A 84 -12.21 -8.01 -8.10
N VAL A 85 -10.90 -8.05 -8.41
CA VAL A 85 -10.19 -9.25 -8.86
C VAL A 85 -8.88 -9.35 -8.07
N ASP A 86 -8.74 -10.43 -7.28
CA ASP A 86 -7.50 -10.76 -6.58
C ASP A 86 -6.57 -11.51 -7.53
N GLN A 87 -5.37 -10.99 -7.80
CA GLN A 87 -4.44 -11.47 -8.83
C GLN A 87 -3.18 -12.15 -8.27
N GLY A 88 -2.97 -12.07 -6.94
CA GLY A 88 -1.92 -12.81 -6.24
C GLY A 88 -0.48 -12.50 -6.66
N HIS A 89 -0.21 -11.30 -7.23
CA HIS A 89 1.08 -10.96 -7.83
C HIS A 89 1.55 -11.90 -8.96
N VAL A 90 0.62 -12.57 -9.61
CA VAL A 90 0.92 -13.43 -10.76
C VAL A 90 0.70 -12.65 -12.05
N SER A 91 1.76 -12.45 -12.84
CA SER A 91 1.74 -11.58 -14.04
C SER A 91 0.61 -11.91 -15.04
N GLU A 92 0.36 -13.20 -15.28
CA GLU A 92 -0.76 -13.61 -16.14
C GLU A 92 -2.11 -13.26 -15.52
N GLN A 93 -2.24 -13.34 -14.19
CA GLN A 93 -3.47 -12.97 -13.50
C GLN A 93 -3.68 -11.45 -13.50
N VAL A 94 -2.61 -10.66 -13.46
CA VAL A 94 -2.69 -9.19 -13.56
C VAL A 94 -3.30 -8.79 -14.90
N THR A 95 -2.79 -9.30 -16.02
CA THR A 95 -3.32 -8.98 -17.35
C THR A 95 -4.73 -9.51 -17.57
N GLN A 96 -5.01 -10.75 -17.15
CA GLN A 96 -6.35 -11.36 -17.22
C GLN A 96 -7.38 -10.62 -16.36
N SER A 97 -6.97 -10.04 -15.23
CA SER A 97 -7.88 -9.26 -14.38
C SER A 97 -8.40 -8.02 -15.10
N VAL A 98 -7.53 -7.31 -15.84
CA VAL A 98 -7.91 -6.14 -16.64
C VAL A 98 -8.88 -6.54 -17.75
N GLU A 99 -8.60 -7.63 -18.49
CA GLU A 99 -9.51 -8.17 -19.50
C GLU A 99 -10.89 -8.52 -18.91
N THR A 100 -10.90 -9.19 -17.74
CA THR A 100 -12.12 -9.57 -17.03
C THR A 100 -12.92 -8.34 -16.60
N LEU A 101 -12.27 -7.31 -16.08
CA LEU A 101 -12.92 -6.08 -15.63
C LEU A 101 -13.47 -5.26 -16.80
N CYS A 102 -12.74 -5.17 -17.91
CA CYS A 102 -13.24 -4.56 -19.14
C CYS A 102 -14.48 -5.32 -19.69
N ALA A 103 -14.41 -6.64 -19.80
CA ALA A 103 -15.53 -7.49 -20.22
C ALA A 103 -16.73 -7.41 -19.25
N GLY A 104 -16.47 -7.16 -17.97
CA GLY A 104 -17.46 -6.92 -16.93
C GLY A 104 -18.17 -5.57 -17.02
N GLY A 105 -17.82 -4.73 -18.00
CA GLY A 105 -18.42 -3.41 -18.22
C GLY A 105 -17.94 -2.32 -17.26
N CYS A 106 -16.75 -2.46 -16.68
CA CYS A 106 -16.13 -1.39 -15.91
C CYS A 106 -15.78 -0.23 -16.85
N GLN A 107 -16.07 1.00 -16.41
CA GLN A 107 -15.73 2.24 -17.14
C GLN A 107 -14.35 2.75 -16.76
N GLY A 108 -13.80 2.26 -15.65
CA GLY A 108 -12.45 2.53 -15.21
C GLY A 108 -11.91 1.40 -14.35
N ILE A 109 -10.60 1.33 -14.21
CA ILE A 109 -9.88 0.33 -13.42
C ILE A 109 -8.81 1.02 -12.60
N VAL A 110 -8.70 0.65 -11.32
CA VAL A 110 -7.53 0.91 -10.49
C VAL A 110 -6.75 -0.40 -10.32
N LEU A 111 -5.45 -0.35 -10.59
CA LEU A 111 -4.59 -1.53 -10.74
C LEU A 111 -3.32 -1.43 -9.92
N CYS A 112 -3.04 -2.44 -9.10
CA CYS A 112 -1.70 -2.68 -8.55
C CYS A 112 -1.03 -3.80 -9.37
N ASN A 113 -0.12 -3.42 -10.27
CA ASN A 113 0.65 -4.40 -11.05
C ASN A 113 1.82 -4.98 -10.24
N SER A 114 2.35 -6.11 -10.69
CA SER A 114 3.52 -6.75 -10.06
C SER A 114 4.83 -6.31 -10.72
N ALA A 115 4.81 -6.08 -12.03
CA ALA A 115 5.96 -5.63 -12.82
C ALA A 115 5.54 -4.67 -13.92
N ASP A 116 6.44 -3.76 -14.32
CA ASP A 116 6.18 -2.79 -15.40
C ASP A 116 5.84 -3.46 -16.74
N SER A 117 6.40 -4.65 -17.00
CA SER A 117 6.17 -5.40 -18.25
C SER A 117 4.70 -5.76 -18.49
N GLU A 118 3.89 -5.87 -17.44
CA GLU A 118 2.46 -6.17 -17.53
C GLU A 118 1.67 -4.96 -18.05
N MET A 119 2.15 -3.76 -17.74
CA MET A 119 1.43 -2.52 -17.98
C MET A 119 1.21 -2.24 -19.47
N GLN A 120 2.10 -2.71 -20.37
CA GLN A 120 1.88 -2.56 -21.80
C GLN A 120 0.59 -3.26 -22.26
N ALA A 121 0.36 -4.49 -21.81
CA ALA A 121 -0.84 -5.25 -22.14
C ALA A 121 -2.08 -4.63 -21.47
N CYS A 122 -1.98 -4.26 -20.20
CA CYS A 122 -3.07 -3.65 -19.46
C CYS A 122 -3.54 -2.32 -20.06
N ILE A 123 -2.61 -1.42 -20.42
CA ILE A 123 -2.92 -0.15 -21.07
C ILE A 123 -3.57 -0.37 -22.44
N ASN A 124 -2.99 -1.25 -23.27
CA ASN A 124 -3.56 -1.55 -24.59
C ASN A 124 -4.97 -2.14 -24.50
N THR A 125 -5.24 -3.02 -23.54
CA THR A 125 -6.57 -3.58 -23.29
C THR A 125 -7.55 -2.47 -22.89
N CYS A 126 -7.15 -1.57 -22.00
CA CYS A 126 -7.97 -0.43 -21.58
C CYS A 126 -8.26 0.54 -22.74
N ASP A 127 -7.24 0.88 -23.54
CA ASP A 127 -7.39 1.74 -24.72
C ASP A 127 -8.36 1.14 -25.77
N GLN A 128 -8.30 -0.18 -25.99
CA GLN A 128 -9.20 -0.88 -26.94
C GLN A 128 -10.65 -0.92 -26.44
N ASN A 129 -10.87 -0.91 -25.13
CA ASN A 129 -12.20 -0.98 -24.52
C ASN A 129 -12.72 0.38 -24.05
N GLU A 130 -11.97 1.47 -24.26
CA GLU A 130 -12.29 2.82 -23.81
C GLU A 130 -12.49 2.90 -22.28
N VAL A 131 -11.64 2.22 -21.50
CA VAL A 131 -11.68 2.11 -20.04
C VAL A 131 -10.55 2.91 -19.43
N TYR A 132 -10.85 3.85 -18.52
CA TYR A 132 -9.82 4.61 -17.83
C TYR A 132 -9.03 3.72 -16.87
N LEU A 133 -7.70 3.92 -16.80
CA LEU A 133 -6.78 3.13 -15.98
C LEU A 133 -5.89 4.03 -15.13
N ALA A 134 -5.82 3.77 -13.83
CA ALA A 134 -4.80 4.33 -12.96
C ALA A 134 -4.11 3.22 -12.15
N GLN A 135 -2.80 3.40 -11.89
CA GLN A 135 -2.06 2.52 -10.99
C GLN A 135 -2.20 3.00 -9.54
N PHE A 136 -2.09 2.08 -8.59
CA PHE A 136 -1.90 2.37 -7.17
C PHE A 136 -0.78 1.48 -6.60
N TYR A 137 -0.07 1.96 -5.59
CA TYR A 137 1.14 1.37 -5.00
C TYR A 137 2.30 1.14 -5.98
N ARG A 138 2.14 1.49 -7.23
CA ARG A 138 3.13 1.27 -8.29
C ARG A 138 3.06 2.39 -9.32
N MET A 139 4.20 2.60 -9.97
CA MET A 139 4.32 3.48 -11.11
C MET A 139 5.26 2.83 -12.13
N ILE A 140 4.99 3.00 -13.42
CA ILE A 140 5.91 2.57 -14.47
C ILE A 140 7.21 3.38 -14.36
N ASN A 141 8.31 2.70 -14.10
CA ASN A 141 9.62 3.35 -13.97
C ASN A 141 10.19 3.71 -15.35
N LYS A 142 10.36 5.00 -15.62
CA LYS A 142 10.84 5.51 -16.91
C LYS A 142 12.24 5.00 -17.27
N ASP A 143 13.13 4.89 -16.28
CA ASP A 143 14.54 4.54 -16.51
C ASP A 143 14.69 3.03 -16.76
N ASN A 144 13.89 2.21 -16.07
CA ASN A 144 13.93 0.75 -16.16
C ASN A 144 13.05 0.21 -17.29
N SER A 145 11.96 0.91 -17.62
CA SER A 145 10.91 0.47 -18.57
C SER A 145 10.51 1.59 -19.55
N PRO A 146 11.47 2.20 -20.28
CA PRO A 146 11.19 3.39 -21.11
C PRO A 146 10.17 3.12 -22.23
N ASP A 147 10.10 1.91 -22.77
CA ASP A 147 9.15 1.56 -23.81
C ASP A 147 7.72 1.47 -23.26
N VAL A 148 7.54 0.87 -22.08
CA VAL A 148 6.25 0.80 -21.39
C VAL A 148 5.79 2.19 -20.96
N TYR A 149 6.72 3.01 -20.44
CA TYR A 149 6.44 4.40 -20.11
C TYR A 149 5.93 5.19 -21.32
N LYS A 150 6.52 4.96 -22.49
CA LYS A 150 6.06 5.56 -23.75
C LYS A 150 4.67 5.07 -24.19
N VAL A 151 4.30 3.82 -23.89
CA VAL A 151 2.93 3.33 -24.11
C VAL A 151 1.95 4.12 -23.27
N ALA A 152 2.25 4.33 -21.98
CA ALA A 152 1.42 5.17 -21.11
C ALA A 152 1.27 6.60 -21.63
N GLN A 153 2.37 7.24 -22.10
CA GLN A 153 2.34 8.58 -22.69
C GLN A 153 1.46 8.71 -23.94
N ASN A 154 1.25 7.63 -24.66
CA ASN A 154 0.44 7.64 -25.89
C ASN A 154 -0.99 7.11 -25.68
N SER A 155 -1.31 6.61 -24.49
CA SER A 155 -2.64 6.12 -24.13
C SER A 155 -3.64 7.27 -24.06
N LYS A 156 -4.89 6.99 -24.43
CA LYS A 156 -6.03 7.91 -24.27
C LYS A 156 -6.81 7.68 -22.99
N PHE A 157 -6.48 6.60 -22.28
CA PHE A 157 -7.22 6.16 -21.09
C PHE A 157 -6.35 5.91 -19.87
N TYR A 158 -5.03 5.99 -19.97
CA TYR A 158 -4.14 5.92 -18.81
C TYR A 158 -4.09 7.26 -18.07
N VAL A 159 -4.73 7.32 -16.90
CA VAL A 159 -4.89 8.56 -16.12
C VAL A 159 -3.63 8.90 -15.32
N GLY A 160 -2.89 7.90 -14.87
CA GLY A 160 -1.67 8.10 -14.08
C GLY A 160 -1.46 7.08 -12.99
N ALA A 161 -0.70 7.46 -11.97
CA ALA A 161 -0.29 6.59 -10.89
C ALA A 161 -0.27 7.31 -9.53
N VAL A 162 -0.63 6.57 -8.48
CA VAL A 162 -0.36 6.92 -7.08
C VAL A 162 0.60 5.87 -6.54
N HIS A 163 1.71 6.29 -5.99
CA HIS A 163 2.75 5.40 -5.48
C HIS A 163 3.48 6.04 -4.32
N GLU A 164 4.16 5.25 -3.52
CA GLU A 164 4.87 5.74 -2.35
C GLU A 164 6.16 6.49 -2.71
N ASP A 165 6.53 7.46 -1.87
CA ASP A 165 7.83 8.12 -1.91
C ASP A 165 8.88 7.27 -1.21
N GLU A 166 9.37 6.26 -1.90
CA GLU A 166 10.34 5.30 -1.35
C GLU A 166 11.68 5.93 -0.98
N VAL A 167 12.13 6.92 -1.77
CA VAL A 167 13.36 7.66 -1.46
C VAL A 167 13.16 8.50 -0.20
N GLY A 168 12.06 9.27 -0.14
CA GLY A 168 11.71 10.06 1.03
C GLY A 168 11.48 9.19 2.29
N ASN A 169 10.91 7.99 2.13
CA ASN A 169 10.81 7.00 3.20
C ASN A 169 12.19 6.64 3.77
N GLY A 170 13.13 6.27 2.90
CA GLY A 170 14.50 5.96 3.33
C GLY A 170 15.20 7.12 4.02
N GLU A 171 15.08 8.32 3.48
CA GLU A 171 15.65 9.54 4.07
C GLU A 171 15.08 9.81 5.47
N ARG A 172 13.77 9.67 5.64
CA ARG A 172 13.10 9.90 6.91
C ARG A 172 13.46 8.86 7.97
N LEU A 173 13.58 7.58 7.61
CA LEU A 173 14.03 6.55 8.54
C LEU A 173 15.46 6.83 9.04
N ILE A 174 16.37 7.24 8.16
CA ILE A 174 17.73 7.66 8.55
C ILE A 174 17.68 8.88 9.49
N GLU A 175 16.84 9.86 9.20
CA GLU A 175 16.66 11.02 10.07
C GLU A 175 16.22 10.61 11.49
N LEU A 176 15.23 9.72 11.60
CA LEU A 176 14.76 9.19 12.88
C LEU A 176 15.85 8.40 13.62
N LEU A 177 16.63 7.60 12.90
CA LEU A 177 17.71 6.81 13.49
C LEU A 177 18.88 7.68 13.97
N THR A 178 19.23 8.74 13.26
CA THR A 178 20.45 9.53 13.54
C THR A 178 20.24 10.67 14.52
N LYS A 179 19.04 11.17 14.69
CA LYS A 179 18.71 12.22 15.67
C LYS A 179 18.69 11.67 17.11
N ASP A 180 19.20 12.47 18.05
CA ASP A 180 18.99 12.22 19.49
C ASP A 180 17.51 12.31 19.82
N ASN A 181 17.03 11.41 20.68
CA ASN A 181 15.65 11.40 21.16
C ASN A 181 15.63 11.25 22.70
N PRO A 182 15.49 12.35 23.45
CA PRO A 182 15.50 12.31 24.91
C PRO A 182 14.32 11.55 25.53
N ASP A 183 13.24 11.35 24.75
CA ASP A 183 12.03 10.64 25.20
C ASP A 183 12.13 9.11 25.01
N ALA A 184 13.15 8.64 24.30
CA ALA A 184 13.42 7.22 24.12
C ALA A 184 14.00 6.59 25.41
N PRO A 185 13.95 5.25 25.56
CA PRO A 185 14.68 4.54 26.62
C PRO A 185 16.15 4.97 26.67
N ALA A 186 16.74 5.04 27.88
CA ALA A 186 18.08 5.62 28.09
C ALA A 186 19.17 5.05 27.15
N SER A 187 19.09 3.76 26.82
CA SER A 187 20.00 3.08 25.88
C SER A 187 19.83 3.50 24.42
N LEU A 188 18.69 4.09 24.05
CA LEU A 188 18.32 4.47 22.68
C LEU A 188 18.21 5.99 22.48
N GLN A 189 18.56 6.80 23.50
CA GLN A 189 18.44 8.27 23.42
C GLN A 189 19.42 8.90 22.44
N LYS A 190 20.63 8.34 22.34
CA LYS A 190 21.63 8.81 21.37
C LYS A 190 21.32 8.31 19.98
N GLY A 191 21.46 9.22 19.01
CA GLY A 191 21.29 8.90 17.60
C GLY A 191 22.36 7.93 17.12
N ALA A 192 21.95 7.05 16.21
CA ALA A 192 22.83 6.03 15.65
C ALA A 192 23.87 6.62 14.69
N ARG A 193 25.06 5.99 14.70
CA ARG A 193 26.17 6.34 13.81
C ARG A 193 26.69 5.17 12.99
N LYS A 194 26.40 3.95 13.40
CA LYS A 194 26.81 2.71 12.71
C LYS A 194 25.59 1.85 12.39
N ILE A 195 25.06 2.09 11.19
CA ILE A 195 23.81 1.53 10.72
C ILE A 195 24.13 0.34 9.82
N CYS A 196 23.61 -0.84 10.16
CA CYS A 196 23.63 -2.00 9.29
C CYS A 196 22.33 -2.08 8.48
N LEU A 197 22.42 -2.59 7.24
CA LEU A 197 21.29 -2.70 6.32
C LEU A 197 21.04 -4.15 5.91
N GLU A 198 19.91 -4.68 6.36
CA GLU A 198 19.35 -5.93 5.87
C GLU A 198 18.47 -5.66 4.67
N GLY A 199 18.85 -6.19 3.51
CA GLY A 199 18.15 -5.99 2.25
C GLY A 199 17.02 -7.00 2.05
N TRP A 200 16.04 -6.62 1.25
CA TRP A 200 14.91 -7.48 0.87
C TRP A 200 15.36 -8.57 -0.11
N THR A 201 14.95 -8.47 -1.36
CA THR A 201 15.31 -9.41 -2.43
C THR A 201 16.25 -8.74 -3.42
N VAL A 202 17.26 -9.46 -3.91
CA VAL A 202 18.19 -8.92 -4.91
C VAL A 202 17.43 -8.50 -6.16
N GLY A 203 17.60 -7.24 -6.57
CA GLY A 203 16.97 -6.69 -7.77
C GLY A 203 15.56 -6.15 -7.56
N ASP A 204 15.01 -6.20 -6.34
CA ASP A 204 13.73 -5.58 -6.02
C ASP A 204 13.78 -4.06 -6.22
N ALA A 205 12.88 -3.53 -7.06
CA ALA A 205 12.89 -2.12 -7.46
C ALA A 205 12.52 -1.19 -6.28
N THR A 206 11.55 -1.57 -5.47
CA THR A 206 11.11 -0.82 -4.30
C THR A 206 12.23 -0.69 -3.28
N PHE A 207 12.90 -1.81 -2.97
CA PHE A 207 14.07 -1.78 -2.09
C PHE A 207 15.21 -0.91 -2.64
N GLN A 208 15.45 -0.94 -3.96
CA GLN A 208 16.51 -0.10 -4.56
C GLN A 208 16.23 1.39 -4.37
N GLU A 209 14.98 1.84 -4.47
CA GLU A 209 14.61 3.23 -4.22
C GLU A 209 14.73 3.58 -2.72
N ARG A 210 14.29 2.72 -1.80
CA ARG A 210 14.52 2.88 -0.35
C ARG A 210 16.00 2.99 -0.02
N TRP A 211 16.83 2.13 -0.62
CA TRP A 211 18.29 2.18 -0.42
C TRP A 211 18.92 3.47 -0.93
N LYS A 212 18.46 4.04 -2.04
CA LYS A 212 18.85 5.39 -2.46
C LYS A 212 18.52 6.41 -1.37
N GLY A 213 17.33 6.33 -0.79
CA GLY A 213 16.92 7.18 0.32
C GLY A 213 17.80 7.02 1.56
N TYR A 214 18.13 5.78 1.96
CA TYR A 214 19.03 5.56 3.10
C TYR A 214 20.41 6.19 2.85
N LYS A 215 20.99 6.04 1.65
CA LYS A 215 22.27 6.66 1.29
C LYS A 215 22.17 8.19 1.30
N SER A 216 21.15 8.74 0.68
CA SER A 216 20.89 10.19 0.65
C SER A 216 20.71 10.78 2.05
N GLY A 217 19.97 10.09 2.92
CA GLY A 217 19.77 10.48 4.31
C GLY A 217 21.08 10.53 5.09
N VAL A 218 21.93 9.50 4.96
CA VAL A 218 23.27 9.46 5.59
C VAL A 218 24.18 10.57 5.04
N GLU A 219 24.17 10.81 3.74
CA GLU A 219 24.93 11.91 3.13
C GLU A 219 24.46 13.27 3.67
N THR A 220 23.16 13.48 3.80
CA THR A 220 22.55 14.70 4.32
C THR A 220 22.96 14.93 5.78
N TRP A 221 22.88 13.87 6.61
CA TRP A 221 23.37 13.92 7.98
C TRP A 221 24.85 14.32 8.03
N ASN A 222 25.70 13.64 7.27
CA ASN A 222 27.15 13.83 7.26
C ASN A 222 27.58 15.21 6.78
N LYS A 223 26.83 15.83 5.86
CA LYS A 223 27.07 17.22 5.43
C LYS A 223 26.77 18.21 6.55
N ALA A 224 25.74 17.95 7.36
CA ALA A 224 25.36 18.81 8.47
C ALA A 224 26.21 18.59 9.74
N HIS A 225 26.82 17.40 9.90
CA HIS A 225 27.50 16.97 11.13
C HIS A 225 28.90 16.40 10.80
N ALA A 226 29.81 17.26 10.34
CA ALA A 226 31.15 16.84 9.87
C ALA A 226 31.99 16.07 10.90
N ASP A 227 31.83 16.39 12.19
CA ASP A 227 32.55 15.78 13.32
C ASP A 227 31.78 14.61 13.97
N ASP A 228 30.57 14.29 13.50
CA ASP A 228 29.70 13.27 14.08
C ASP A 228 28.99 12.45 12.95
N LYS A 229 29.80 11.80 12.13
CA LYS A 229 29.34 11.12 10.93
C LYS A 229 28.68 9.78 11.21
N ALA A 230 27.62 9.52 10.46
CA ALA A 230 26.99 8.20 10.37
C ALA A 230 27.54 7.39 9.20
N THR A 231 27.49 6.08 9.31
CA THR A 231 27.84 5.11 8.28
C THR A 231 26.69 4.15 8.04
N LEU A 232 26.56 3.68 6.80
CA LEU A 232 25.61 2.66 6.38
C LEU A 232 26.36 1.54 5.67
N THR A 233 26.13 0.28 6.05
CA THR A 233 26.72 -0.85 5.33
C THR A 233 26.04 -1.05 3.97
N ASP A 234 26.72 -1.73 3.05
CA ASP A 234 26.02 -2.34 1.92
C ASP A 234 25.01 -3.36 2.42
N PRO A 235 23.91 -3.61 1.66
CA PRO A 235 22.87 -4.53 2.10
C PRO A 235 23.35 -5.98 2.10
N VAL A 236 22.97 -6.71 3.15
CA VAL A 236 23.00 -8.18 3.16
C VAL A 236 21.56 -8.66 3.02
N TYR A 237 21.31 -9.44 1.98
CA TYR A 237 19.94 -9.79 1.58
C TYR A 237 19.40 -11.00 2.37
N ALA A 238 18.23 -10.82 2.98
CA ALA A 238 17.52 -11.85 3.72
C ALA A 238 16.40 -12.52 2.90
N ASP A 239 16.18 -12.05 1.67
CA ASP A 239 15.03 -12.40 0.85
C ASP A 239 13.72 -12.22 1.65
N THR A 240 12.72 -13.05 1.47
CA THR A 240 11.44 -13.02 2.20
C THR A 240 11.41 -14.06 3.33
N SER A 241 12.53 -14.27 4.02
CA SER A 241 12.70 -15.39 4.92
C SER A 241 13.06 -14.98 6.34
N SER A 242 12.21 -15.32 7.31
CA SER A 242 12.48 -15.14 8.75
C SER A 242 13.77 -15.84 9.20
N ALA A 243 14.04 -17.04 8.68
CA ALA A 243 15.27 -17.78 9.01
C ALA A 243 16.53 -17.08 8.48
N LYS A 244 16.46 -16.50 7.27
CA LYS A 244 17.56 -15.70 6.72
C LYS A 244 17.73 -14.39 7.45
N GLY A 245 16.64 -13.67 7.79
CA GLY A 245 16.69 -12.47 8.61
C GLY A 245 17.41 -12.72 9.93
N SER A 246 17.08 -13.80 10.63
CA SER A 246 17.78 -14.23 11.84
C SER A 246 19.28 -14.44 11.59
N GLN A 247 19.67 -15.13 10.49
CA GLN A 247 21.07 -15.38 10.16
C GLN A 247 21.84 -14.10 9.82
N VAL A 248 21.25 -13.21 9.02
CA VAL A 248 21.83 -11.91 8.63
C VAL A 248 22.04 -11.04 9.86
N THR A 249 21.04 -10.94 10.73
CA THR A 249 21.13 -10.20 11.98
C THR A 249 22.26 -10.75 12.87
N GLN A 250 22.36 -12.08 13.04
CA GLN A 250 23.47 -12.69 13.78
C GLN A 250 24.83 -12.34 13.17
N GLN A 251 24.93 -12.36 11.83
CA GLN A 251 26.14 -11.97 11.12
C GLN A 251 26.52 -10.50 11.38
N PHE A 252 25.55 -9.60 11.34
CA PHE A 252 25.79 -8.18 11.62
C PHE A 252 26.27 -7.95 13.04
N VAL A 253 25.60 -8.51 14.04
CA VAL A 253 26.00 -8.37 15.46
C VAL A 253 27.41 -8.90 15.69
N ASN A 254 27.78 -10.04 15.10
CA ASN A 254 29.11 -10.64 15.25
C ASN A 254 30.22 -9.84 14.55
N ASN A 255 29.94 -9.30 13.36
CA ASN A 255 30.95 -8.63 12.53
C ASN A 255 31.03 -7.12 12.82
N ASN A 256 29.99 -6.52 13.41
CA ASN A 256 29.89 -5.10 13.73
C ASN A 256 29.49 -4.93 15.20
N PRO A 257 30.38 -5.25 16.16
CA PRO A 257 30.06 -5.24 17.60
C PRO A 257 29.72 -3.82 18.12
N ASP A 258 30.02 -2.80 17.37
CA ASP A 258 29.72 -1.39 17.63
C ASP A 258 28.54 -0.86 16.79
N MET A 259 27.77 -1.75 16.15
CA MET A 259 26.52 -1.42 15.49
C MET A 259 25.54 -0.85 16.51
N ASP A 260 24.94 0.30 16.19
CA ASP A 260 23.96 0.99 17.04
C ASP A 260 22.58 1.15 16.37
N ALA A 261 22.48 0.77 15.08
CA ALA A 261 21.18 0.62 14.41
C ALA A 261 21.18 -0.52 13.36
N LEU A 262 19.99 -1.07 13.15
CA LEU A 262 19.71 -2.05 12.10
C LEU A 262 18.46 -1.60 11.33
N ILE A 263 18.59 -1.41 10.03
CA ILE A 263 17.46 -1.26 9.12
C ILE A 263 17.17 -2.62 8.51
N ILE A 264 15.93 -3.08 8.63
CA ILE A 264 15.45 -4.28 7.96
C ILE A 264 14.49 -3.81 6.86
N ALA A 265 14.95 -3.90 5.61
CA ALA A 265 14.15 -3.52 4.46
C ALA A 265 13.24 -4.68 4.09
N GLY A 266 11.94 -4.49 4.16
CA GLY A 266 10.97 -5.52 3.80
C GLY A 266 9.56 -5.09 4.14
N GLY A 267 8.59 -5.80 3.64
CA GLY A 267 7.19 -5.60 3.93
C GLY A 267 6.76 -6.43 5.15
N GLY A 268 6.34 -5.74 6.19
CA GLY A 268 5.72 -6.21 7.43
C GLY A 268 5.66 -7.70 7.71
N GLY A 269 6.78 -8.37 7.92
CA GLY A 269 6.68 -9.80 8.12
C GLY A 269 8.01 -10.54 8.26
N ASP A 270 8.26 -11.45 7.33
CA ASP A 270 9.15 -12.57 7.57
C ASP A 270 10.59 -12.23 7.96
N PRO A 271 11.40 -11.44 7.22
CA PRO A 271 12.77 -11.17 7.66
C PRO A 271 12.79 -10.38 8.97
N LEU A 272 11.92 -9.39 9.12
CA LEU A 272 11.85 -8.53 10.30
C LEU A 272 11.54 -9.33 11.57
N VAL A 273 10.57 -10.26 11.52
CA VAL A 273 10.22 -11.13 12.64
C VAL A 273 11.43 -11.99 13.06
N GLY A 274 12.15 -12.54 12.07
CA GLY A 274 13.36 -13.33 12.31
C GLY A 274 14.48 -12.52 12.96
N SER A 275 14.67 -11.29 12.49
CA SER A 275 15.72 -10.38 12.95
C SER A 275 15.45 -9.88 14.37
N ILE A 276 14.21 -9.48 14.69
CA ILE A 276 13.81 -9.09 16.05
C ILE A 276 14.01 -10.27 17.02
N GLY A 277 13.55 -11.48 16.61
CA GLY A 277 13.74 -12.70 17.42
C GLY A 277 15.21 -13.02 17.67
N GLN A 278 16.08 -12.81 16.66
CA GLN A 278 17.51 -13.02 16.82
C GLN A 278 18.16 -11.98 17.73
N LEU A 279 17.79 -10.71 17.61
CA LEU A 279 18.25 -9.67 18.54
C LEU A 279 17.86 -10.00 19.99
N ALA A 280 16.65 -10.50 20.21
CA ALA A 280 16.21 -10.94 21.52
C ALA A 280 17.04 -12.13 22.05
N ASN A 281 17.33 -13.13 21.21
CA ASN A 281 18.18 -14.27 21.55
C ASN A 281 19.64 -13.88 21.89
N MET A 282 20.10 -12.73 21.39
CA MET A 282 21.44 -12.20 21.63
C MET A 282 21.46 -11.10 22.71
N ASP A 283 20.38 -10.92 23.46
CA ASP A 283 20.22 -9.85 24.46
C ASP A 283 20.45 -8.44 23.90
N MET A 284 20.13 -8.19 22.62
CA MET A 284 20.31 -6.90 21.96
C MET A 284 19.04 -6.04 21.91
N THR A 285 17.87 -6.58 22.29
CA THR A 285 16.60 -5.83 22.38
C THR A 285 16.76 -4.58 23.24
N GLY A 286 16.39 -3.42 22.71
CA GLY A 286 16.50 -2.14 23.38
C GLY A 286 17.93 -1.61 23.54
N LYS A 287 18.93 -2.22 22.89
CA LYS A 287 20.32 -1.74 22.89
C LYS A 287 20.73 -1.08 21.58
N ILE A 288 20.05 -1.41 20.50
CA ILE A 288 20.23 -0.80 19.17
C ILE A 288 18.88 -0.29 18.66
N ARG A 289 18.91 0.70 17.78
CA ARG A 289 17.72 1.21 17.11
C ARG A 289 17.37 0.31 15.92
N VAL A 290 16.17 -0.24 15.89
CA VAL A 290 15.67 -1.07 14.77
C VAL A 290 14.62 -0.28 14.01
N ALA A 291 14.75 -0.23 12.69
CA ALA A 291 13.81 0.43 11.80
C ALA A 291 13.39 -0.49 10.65
N SER A 292 12.15 -0.35 10.20
CA SER A 292 11.61 -1.07 9.06
C SER A 292 10.50 -0.28 8.35
N THR A 293 9.93 -0.88 7.31
CA THR A 293 8.75 -0.38 6.58
C THR A 293 7.69 -1.47 6.58
N ASP A 294 6.42 -1.06 6.54
CA ASP A 294 5.20 -1.85 6.66
C ASP A 294 4.97 -2.41 8.06
N PHE A 295 4.05 -1.78 8.77
CA PHE A 295 3.82 -2.00 10.19
C PHE A 295 3.62 -3.47 10.55
N LEU A 296 4.39 -3.90 11.58
CA LEU A 296 4.20 -5.20 12.22
C LEU A 296 2.83 -5.28 12.91
N ASP A 297 2.23 -6.46 12.92
CA ASP A 297 0.98 -6.72 13.64
C ASP A 297 1.11 -6.47 15.15
N ASP A 298 2.30 -6.70 15.72
CA ASP A 298 2.62 -6.49 17.13
C ASP A 298 3.50 -5.25 17.39
N LEU A 299 3.53 -4.29 16.44
CA LEU A 299 4.39 -3.11 16.51
C LEU A 299 4.31 -2.37 17.85
N LYS A 300 3.11 -2.25 18.42
CA LYS A 300 2.90 -1.60 19.71
C LYS A 300 3.73 -2.24 20.83
N ASP A 301 3.75 -3.58 20.87
CA ASP A 301 4.52 -4.33 21.87
C ASP A 301 6.02 -4.25 21.56
N GLN A 302 6.41 -4.24 20.29
CA GLN A 302 7.81 -4.06 19.88
C GLN A 302 8.35 -2.66 20.22
N LEU A 303 7.57 -1.61 20.00
CA LEU A 303 7.94 -0.24 20.42
C LEU A 303 8.08 -0.15 21.97
N LYS A 304 7.17 -0.79 22.70
CA LYS A 304 7.19 -0.80 24.17
C LYS A 304 8.38 -1.57 24.75
N SER A 305 8.76 -2.68 24.12
CA SER A 305 9.90 -3.51 24.54
C SER A 305 11.26 -2.98 24.07
N GLY A 306 11.28 -2.06 23.10
CA GLY A 306 12.50 -1.62 22.42
C GLY A 306 12.96 -2.59 21.32
N GLY A 307 12.14 -3.56 20.93
CA GLY A 307 12.39 -4.44 19.76
C GLY A 307 12.35 -3.68 18.46
N MET A 308 11.48 -2.65 18.37
CA MET A 308 11.47 -1.65 17.29
C MET A 308 11.74 -0.27 17.88
N TYR A 309 12.42 0.58 17.11
CA TYR A 309 12.62 1.99 17.44
C TYR A 309 11.71 2.90 16.62
N CYS A 310 11.57 2.64 15.32
CA CYS A 310 10.64 3.34 14.46
C CYS A 310 10.26 2.44 13.27
N GLU A 311 9.10 2.69 12.73
CA GLU A 311 8.62 2.01 11.52
C GLU A 311 7.80 2.97 10.67
N SER A 312 7.83 2.77 9.34
CA SER A 312 6.97 3.45 8.39
C SER A 312 5.93 2.50 7.84
N GLY A 313 4.74 3.00 7.50
CA GLY A 313 3.64 2.18 6.98
C GLY A 313 2.38 3.00 6.79
N GLY A 314 1.21 2.38 6.91
CA GLY A 314 -0.07 3.07 6.98
C GLY A 314 -0.52 3.77 5.70
N HIS A 315 0.07 3.44 4.55
CA HIS A 315 -0.18 4.05 3.25
C HIS A 315 -1.42 3.48 2.51
N PHE A 316 -2.28 2.73 3.19
CA PHE A 316 -3.44 2.03 2.60
C PHE A 316 -4.52 2.95 1.98
N CYS A 317 -4.37 4.28 2.10
CA CYS A 317 -5.24 5.25 1.43
C CYS A 317 -4.78 5.60 0.00
N ASP A 318 -3.62 5.15 -0.44
CA ASP A 318 -3.11 5.33 -1.81
C ASP A 318 -4.18 5.02 -2.88
N PRO A 319 -4.86 3.84 -2.88
CA PRO A 319 -5.83 3.50 -3.90
C PRO A 319 -7.08 4.41 -3.92
N LEU A 320 -7.39 5.14 -2.85
CA LEU A 320 -8.46 6.13 -2.85
C LEU A 320 -8.19 7.22 -3.89
N PHE A 321 -6.97 7.70 -3.97
CA PHE A 321 -6.60 8.78 -4.89
C PHE A 321 -6.60 8.31 -6.34
N SER A 322 -6.18 7.07 -6.60
CA SER A 322 -6.33 6.45 -7.92
C SER A 322 -7.80 6.28 -8.31
N LEU A 323 -8.66 5.86 -7.37
CA LEU A 323 -10.11 5.79 -7.58
C LEU A 323 -10.69 7.18 -7.93
N LEU A 324 -10.30 8.23 -7.21
CA LEU A 324 -10.77 9.60 -7.44
C LEU A 324 -10.31 10.14 -8.80
N MET A 325 -9.08 9.86 -9.21
CA MET A 325 -8.58 10.24 -10.54
C MET A 325 -9.41 9.56 -11.65
N VAL A 326 -9.61 8.26 -11.56
CA VAL A 326 -10.42 7.50 -12.53
C VAL A 326 -11.88 7.96 -12.51
N TYR A 327 -12.47 8.15 -11.33
CA TYR A 327 -13.83 8.65 -11.18
C TYR A 327 -14.03 10.00 -11.88
N ASN A 328 -13.11 10.94 -11.68
CA ASN A 328 -13.17 12.26 -12.30
C ASN A 328 -12.99 12.19 -13.83
N ALA A 329 -12.10 11.33 -14.32
CA ALA A 329 -11.94 11.11 -15.76
C ALA A 329 -13.25 10.59 -16.39
N ILE A 330 -13.92 9.60 -15.76
CA ILE A 330 -15.22 9.06 -16.21
C ILE A 330 -16.31 10.15 -16.17
N LYS A 331 -16.31 11.01 -15.15
CA LYS A 331 -17.26 12.14 -15.05
C LYS A 331 -17.02 13.23 -16.08
N GLY A 332 -15.98 13.12 -16.90
CA GLY A 332 -15.67 14.08 -17.96
C GLY A 332 -14.92 15.31 -17.48
N ASN A 333 -14.29 15.27 -16.29
CA ASN A 333 -13.44 16.35 -15.84
C ASN A 333 -12.15 16.37 -16.67
N GLU A 334 -11.97 17.43 -17.47
CA GLU A 334 -10.86 17.58 -18.43
C GLU A 334 -9.48 17.60 -17.75
N ASP A 335 -9.41 17.98 -16.48
CA ASP A 335 -8.15 18.01 -15.73
C ASP A 335 -7.59 16.62 -15.50
N TYR A 336 -8.45 15.59 -15.44
CA TYR A 336 -8.05 14.19 -15.22
C TYR A 336 -7.98 13.36 -16.50
N LYS A 337 -8.28 13.95 -17.66
CA LYS A 337 -8.18 13.21 -18.91
C LYS A 337 -6.73 13.12 -19.38
N PRO A 338 -6.31 11.94 -19.85
CA PRO A 338 -4.98 11.75 -20.42
C PRO A 338 -4.71 12.72 -21.57
N LYS A 339 -3.51 13.32 -21.58
CA LYS A 339 -3.04 14.19 -22.64
C LYS A 339 -1.93 13.48 -23.41
N GLN A 340 -2.07 13.42 -24.74
CA GLN A 340 -1.10 12.73 -25.57
C GLN A 340 0.31 13.31 -25.40
N GLY A 341 1.27 12.44 -25.13
CA GLY A 341 2.66 12.79 -24.85
C GLY A 341 2.98 12.97 -23.37
N ASP A 342 1.97 13.07 -22.50
CA ASP A 342 2.15 13.14 -21.04
C ASP A 342 1.98 11.74 -20.44
N PHE A 343 2.73 11.43 -19.38
CA PHE A 343 2.61 10.16 -18.67
C PHE A 343 1.26 10.00 -17.94
N GLY A 344 0.56 11.10 -17.74
CA GLY A 344 -0.60 11.20 -16.86
C GLY A 344 -0.21 11.82 -15.53
N HIS A 345 -1.11 11.74 -14.56
CA HIS A 345 -0.90 12.30 -13.24
C HIS A 345 -0.03 11.40 -12.37
N GLU A 346 0.82 11.99 -11.54
CA GLU A 346 1.64 11.29 -10.56
C GLU A 346 1.39 11.87 -9.17
N ILE A 347 1.04 11.00 -8.21
CA ILE A 347 0.99 11.34 -6.78
C ILE A 347 2.02 10.49 -6.05
N LYS A 348 2.97 11.15 -5.38
CA LYS A 348 3.89 10.50 -4.43
C LYS A 348 3.25 10.49 -3.06
N PHE A 349 2.67 9.35 -2.69
CA PHE A 349 1.92 9.20 -1.46
C PHE A 349 2.86 9.02 -0.25
N PRO A 350 2.62 9.72 0.87
CA PRO A 350 3.51 9.64 2.02
C PRO A 350 3.31 8.37 2.83
N TYR A 351 4.39 7.87 3.41
CA TYR A 351 4.33 6.94 4.52
C TYR A 351 3.95 7.64 5.84
N ILE A 352 3.25 6.92 6.70
CA ILE A 352 3.07 7.30 8.09
C ILE A 352 4.23 6.72 8.88
N PHE A 353 4.86 7.54 9.74
CA PHE A 353 5.97 7.14 10.59
C PHE A 353 5.53 7.10 12.03
N VAL A 354 5.94 6.06 12.73
CA VAL A 354 5.73 5.90 14.17
C VAL A 354 7.05 5.55 14.85
N SER A 355 7.35 6.19 15.97
CA SER A 355 8.56 6.01 16.78
C SER A 355 8.25 5.92 18.27
N SER A 356 6.99 5.87 18.63
CA SER A 356 6.52 5.73 20.00
C SER A 356 5.17 5.00 20.08
N VAL A 357 4.88 4.43 21.23
CA VAL A 357 3.57 3.80 21.50
C VAL A 357 2.43 4.81 21.32
N ALA A 358 2.63 6.06 21.77
CA ALA A 358 1.60 7.10 21.66
C ALA A 358 1.29 7.47 20.19
N GLU A 359 2.33 7.57 19.33
CA GLU A 359 2.13 7.79 17.88
C GLU A 359 1.41 6.62 17.23
N TYR A 360 1.74 5.37 17.62
CA TYR A 360 1.06 4.20 17.10
C TYR A 360 -0.40 4.12 17.55
N GLU A 361 -0.71 4.47 18.81
CA GLU A 361 -2.09 4.56 19.31
C GLU A 361 -2.90 5.65 18.58
N ASP A 362 -2.28 6.77 18.25
CA ASP A 362 -2.89 7.79 17.40
C ASP A 362 -3.12 7.26 15.97
N TYR A 363 -2.18 6.50 15.41
CA TYR A 363 -2.35 5.84 14.12
C TYR A 363 -3.52 4.85 14.16
N GLU A 364 -3.55 3.92 15.13
CA GLU A 364 -4.67 2.97 15.28
C GLU A 364 -6.00 3.72 15.32
N LYS A 365 -6.10 4.75 16.14
CA LYS A 365 -7.33 5.52 16.33
C LYS A 365 -7.79 6.25 15.06
N TYR A 366 -6.88 7.01 14.43
CA TYR A 366 -7.25 7.94 13.36
C TYR A 366 -7.18 7.33 11.95
N PHE A 367 -6.53 6.18 11.79
CA PHE A 367 -6.38 5.52 10.48
C PHE A 367 -7.09 4.18 10.40
N VAL A 368 -7.05 3.38 11.48
CA VAL A 368 -7.58 2.00 11.46
C VAL A 368 -9.01 1.95 12.00
N ASP A 369 -9.23 2.50 13.20
CA ASP A 369 -10.56 2.52 13.85
C ASP A 369 -11.48 3.53 13.16
N ASP A 370 -11.06 4.79 13.08
CA ASP A 370 -11.65 5.82 12.23
C ASP A 370 -11.07 5.71 10.81
N GLN A 371 -11.69 6.37 9.85
CA GLN A 371 -11.10 6.49 8.50
C GLN A 371 -10.31 7.81 8.40
N PRO A 372 -9.13 7.83 7.72
CA PRO A 372 -8.34 9.06 7.58
C PRO A 372 -9.06 10.19 6.82
N TYR A 373 -10.09 9.84 6.07
CA TYR A 373 -10.97 10.77 5.37
C TYR A 373 -12.43 10.48 5.71
N SER A 374 -13.13 11.45 6.27
CA SER A 374 -14.56 11.39 6.53
C SER A 374 -15.38 11.40 5.22
N ASP A 375 -16.66 11.02 5.31
CA ASP A 375 -17.58 11.02 4.17
C ASP A 375 -17.64 12.38 3.45
N ASP A 376 -17.65 13.48 4.20
CA ASP A 376 -17.70 14.83 3.62
C ASP A 376 -16.38 15.22 2.97
N GLU A 377 -15.24 14.81 3.54
CA GLU A 377 -13.92 15.01 2.93
C GLU A 377 -13.79 14.23 1.63
N ILE A 378 -14.27 12.98 1.55
CA ILE A 378 -14.26 12.20 0.30
C ILE A 378 -15.11 12.87 -0.79
N LYS A 379 -16.31 13.39 -0.42
CA LYS A 379 -17.15 14.17 -1.36
C LYS A 379 -16.45 15.43 -1.86
N ASP A 380 -15.67 16.08 -1.00
CA ASP A 380 -14.93 17.28 -1.35
C ASP A 380 -13.68 16.96 -2.19
N LEU A 381 -12.96 15.90 -1.86
CA LEU A 381 -11.84 15.40 -2.67
C LEU A 381 -12.28 15.07 -4.10
N ALA A 382 -13.45 14.45 -4.26
CA ALA A 382 -13.99 14.09 -5.58
C ALA A 382 -14.34 15.28 -6.49
N LYS A 383 -14.35 16.51 -5.95
CA LYS A 383 -14.63 17.75 -6.71
C LYS A 383 -13.38 18.58 -7.00
N LYS A 384 -12.22 18.21 -6.43
CA LYS A 384 -10.98 18.95 -6.57
C LYS A 384 -10.40 18.81 -7.96
N ASP A 385 -9.68 19.84 -8.41
CA ASP A 385 -8.72 19.70 -9.49
C ASP A 385 -7.53 18.83 -9.03
N PHE A 386 -6.66 18.47 -9.96
CA PHE A 386 -5.57 17.56 -9.65
C PHE A 386 -4.56 18.16 -8.66
N ASP A 387 -4.24 19.45 -8.77
CA ASP A 387 -3.27 20.09 -7.88
C ASP A 387 -3.74 20.07 -6.42
N ASP A 388 -5.00 20.39 -6.19
CA ASP A 388 -5.61 20.33 -4.86
C ASP A 388 -5.79 18.89 -4.35
N LEU A 389 -6.07 17.93 -5.25
CA LEU A 389 -6.12 16.49 -4.89
C LEU A 389 -4.74 15.99 -4.49
N ASN A 390 -3.70 16.29 -5.28
CA ASN A 390 -2.32 15.92 -5.01
C ASN A 390 -1.84 16.51 -3.67
N LYS A 391 -2.15 17.80 -3.42
CA LYS A 391 -1.82 18.43 -2.14
C LYS A 391 -2.50 17.75 -0.96
N ALA A 392 -3.77 17.33 -1.09
CA ALA A 392 -4.47 16.61 -0.04
C ALA A 392 -3.85 15.23 0.21
N ALA A 393 -3.45 14.52 -0.85
CA ALA A 393 -2.77 13.23 -0.75
C ALA A 393 -1.41 13.36 -0.05
N THR A 394 -0.57 14.27 -0.52
CA THR A 394 0.83 14.42 -0.06
C THR A 394 0.95 15.07 1.32
N SER A 395 -0.11 15.67 1.84
CA SER A 395 -0.14 16.23 3.21
C SER A 395 -0.59 15.23 4.28
N LEU A 396 -0.98 14.01 3.91
CA LEU A 396 -1.49 13.02 4.86
C LEU A 396 -0.44 12.68 5.92
N SER A 397 -0.82 12.81 7.18
CA SER A 397 -0.03 12.47 8.36
C SER A 397 -0.97 12.29 9.56
N ILE A 398 -0.49 11.70 10.65
CA ILE A 398 -1.26 11.59 11.89
C ILE A 398 -1.73 12.98 12.35
N GLU A 399 -0.83 13.97 12.32
CA GLU A 399 -1.15 15.36 12.71
C GLU A 399 -2.18 16.00 11.79
N ASP A 400 -2.11 15.75 10.49
CA ASP A 400 -3.09 16.26 9.52
C ASP A 400 -4.48 15.71 9.83
N VAL A 401 -4.61 14.39 9.99
CA VAL A 401 -5.90 13.75 10.32
C VAL A 401 -6.42 14.23 11.67
N LYS A 402 -5.57 14.30 12.71
CA LYS A 402 -5.94 14.84 14.03
C LYS A 402 -6.45 16.28 13.93
N LYS A 403 -5.83 17.12 13.09
CA LYS A 403 -6.24 18.50 12.89
C LYS A 403 -7.58 18.61 12.17
N ARG A 404 -7.80 17.79 11.14
CA ARG A 404 -9.06 17.79 10.35
C ARG A 404 -10.22 17.22 11.15
N HIS A 405 -9.99 16.20 12.00
CA HIS A 405 -11.02 15.52 12.78
C HIS A 405 -11.18 16.07 14.21
N LYS A 406 -10.43 17.10 14.61
CA LYS A 406 -10.71 17.82 15.86
C LYS A 406 -12.08 18.52 15.74
N LYS A 407 -13.07 17.97 16.42
CA LYS A 407 -14.35 18.63 16.67
C LYS A 407 -14.30 19.42 17.96
#